data_b681a7e89c9d04f7c679bf31bc538f10
#
_entry.id   b681a7e89c9d04f7c679bf31bc538f10
#
_cell.length_a   1.000
_cell.length_b   1.000
_cell.length_c   1.000
_cell.angle_alpha   90.00
_cell.angle_beta   90.00
_cell.angle_gamma   90.00
#
_symmetry.space_group_name_H-M   'P 1'
#
loop_
_entity.id
_entity.type
_entity.pdbx_description
1 polymer ?
#
loop_
_entity_poly.entity_id
_entity_poly.type
_entity_poly.pdbx_seq_one_letter_code
_entity_poly.pdbx_strand_id
1 'polypeptide(L)'
;MKKIEAIIKPFKLDEVREALSEIGVNGLTVTEVKGFGRQKGHTELYRGAEYVVDFLPKIKLELVVAENLVEAAIEAIVKAAHTGKIGDGKIFVSSVEQVIRIRTGETGEAAV
;
A
#
# COMPACT_ATOMS: atom_id res chain seq x y z
N MET A 1 -14.11 -11.71 -1.75
CA MET A 1 -12.92 -11.01 -2.25
C MET A 1 -12.81 -9.62 -1.62
N LYS A 2 -11.63 -9.24 -1.25
CA LYS A 2 -11.38 -7.92 -0.66
C LYS A 2 -10.25 -7.22 -1.40
N LYS A 3 -10.37 -5.92 -1.52
CA LYS A 3 -9.31 -5.06 -1.98
C LYS A 3 -8.59 -4.48 -0.77
N ILE A 4 -7.29 -4.58 -0.77
CA ILE A 4 -6.43 -4.01 0.26
C ILE A 4 -5.65 -2.88 -0.40
N GLU A 5 -5.77 -1.68 0.15
CA GLU A 5 -4.94 -0.53 -0.20
C GLU A 5 -4.05 -0.20 0.98
N ALA A 6 -2.76 -0.09 0.75
CA ALA A 6 -1.82 0.29 1.79
C ALA A 6 -1.02 1.51 1.35
N ILE A 7 -1.00 2.53 2.18
CA ILE A 7 -0.15 3.69 1.99
C ILE A 7 1.04 3.52 2.92
N ILE A 8 2.23 3.40 2.36
CA ILE A 8 3.45 3.08 3.11
C ILE A 8 4.58 4.04 2.79
N LYS A 9 5.59 4.03 3.63
CA LYS A 9 6.85 4.75 3.35
C LYS A 9 7.55 4.11 2.14
N PRO A 10 8.10 4.90 1.21
CA PRO A 10 8.67 4.36 -0.03
C PRO A 10 9.75 3.30 0.17
N PHE A 11 10.62 3.47 1.16
CA PHE A 11 11.71 2.54 1.41
C PHE A 11 11.26 1.18 1.97
N LYS A 12 9.98 1.04 2.31
CA LYS A 12 9.42 -0.22 2.79
C LYS A 12 8.81 -1.08 1.68
N LEU A 13 8.76 -0.58 0.46
CA LEU A 13 8.11 -1.28 -0.66
C LEU A 13 8.66 -2.70 -0.88
N ASP A 14 9.97 -2.85 -0.95
CA ASP A 14 10.57 -4.15 -1.23
C ASP A 14 10.29 -5.17 -0.13
N GLU A 15 10.37 -4.77 1.13
CA GLU A 15 10.07 -5.64 2.26
C GLU A 15 8.61 -6.09 2.26
N VAL A 16 7.69 -5.17 1.97
CA VAL A 16 6.26 -5.49 1.89
C VAL A 16 5.98 -6.44 0.74
N ARG A 17 6.56 -6.19 -0.43
CA ARG A 17 6.40 -7.05 -1.60
C ARG A 17 6.89 -8.47 -1.31
N GLU A 18 8.04 -8.61 -0.69
CA GLU A 18 8.58 -9.92 -0.31
C GLU A 18 7.69 -10.64 0.70
N ALA A 19 7.22 -9.93 1.72
CA ALA A 19 6.34 -10.51 2.72
C ALA A 19 5.03 -11.02 2.13
N LEU A 20 4.46 -10.27 1.18
CA LEU A 20 3.24 -10.68 0.47
C LEU A 20 3.50 -11.88 -0.45
N SER A 21 4.64 -11.90 -1.13
CA SER A 21 5.03 -13.03 -1.98
C SER A 21 5.15 -14.32 -1.18
N GLU A 22 5.70 -14.25 0.03
CA GLU A 22 5.85 -15.42 0.91
C GLU A 22 4.52 -16.08 1.27
N ILE A 23 3.44 -15.33 1.33
CA ILE A 23 2.11 -15.88 1.61
C ILE A 23 1.30 -16.18 0.35
N GLY A 24 1.92 -16.09 -0.82
CA GLY A 24 1.29 -16.45 -2.09
C GLY A 24 0.62 -15.30 -2.84
N VAL A 25 0.81 -14.06 -2.40
CA VAL A 25 0.31 -12.89 -3.12
C VAL A 25 1.39 -12.37 -4.05
N ASN A 26 1.21 -12.52 -5.36
CA ASN A 26 2.19 -12.14 -6.36
C ASN A 26 1.74 -10.96 -7.23
N GLY A 27 0.46 -10.64 -7.24
CA GLY A 27 -0.10 -9.54 -8.02
C GLY A 27 -0.29 -8.29 -7.17
N LEU A 28 0.42 -7.23 -7.50
CA LEU A 28 0.31 -5.94 -6.85
C LEU A 28 0.24 -4.84 -7.88
N THR A 29 -0.49 -3.78 -7.56
CA THR A 29 -0.41 -2.52 -8.29
C THR A 29 0.25 -1.51 -7.37
N VAL A 30 1.27 -0.84 -7.89
CA VAL A 30 2.07 0.14 -7.13
C VAL A 30 1.94 1.50 -7.78
N THR A 31 1.62 2.50 -6.97
CA THR A 31 1.51 3.89 -7.42
C THR A 31 2.33 4.78 -6.51
N GLU A 32 3.13 5.65 -7.11
CA GLU A 32 3.80 6.71 -6.36
C GLU A 32 2.79 7.81 -6.07
N VAL A 33 2.65 8.16 -4.80
CA VAL A 33 1.69 9.18 -4.35
C VAL A 33 2.37 10.13 -3.39
N LYS A 34 1.66 11.22 -3.10
CA LYS A 34 2.09 12.18 -2.08
C LYS A 34 1.06 12.19 -0.98
N GLY A 35 1.52 12.13 0.26
CA GLY A 35 0.65 12.14 1.41
C GLY A 35 0.87 13.34 2.30
N PHE A 36 -0.21 13.80 2.90
CA PHE A 36 -0.19 14.78 3.97
C PHE A 36 -0.91 14.17 5.17
N GLY A 37 -0.27 14.20 6.32
CA GLY A 37 -0.85 13.62 7.52
C GLY A 37 -0.12 14.10 8.77
N ARG A 38 -0.12 13.29 9.81
CA ARG A 38 0.52 13.65 11.09
C ARG A 38 2.03 13.89 10.98
N GLN A 39 2.67 13.28 10.00
CA GLN A 39 4.09 13.48 9.75
C GLN A 39 4.37 14.91 9.27
N LYS A 40 3.38 15.55 8.64
CA LYS A 40 3.32 16.90 8.09
C LYS A 40 4.43 17.18 7.08
N GLY A 41 5.42 17.05 6.94
CA GLY A 41 6.49 17.44 6.06
C GLY A 41 7.65 18.04 6.85
N HIS A 42 8.50 18.74 6.18
CA HIS A 42 9.68 19.35 6.78
C HIS A 42 9.89 20.76 6.21
N THR A 43 10.71 21.54 6.89
CA THR A 43 11.05 22.89 6.44
C THR A 43 12.29 22.85 5.58
N GLU A 44 12.23 23.52 4.43
CA GLU A 44 13.37 23.69 3.53
C GLU A 44 13.68 25.17 3.35
N LEU A 45 14.95 25.49 3.09
CA LEU A 45 15.39 26.84 2.76
C LEU A 45 15.57 26.98 1.26
N TYR A 46 14.98 28.05 0.71
CA TYR A 46 15.15 28.38 -0.70
C TYR A 46 15.30 29.91 -0.82
N ARG A 47 16.43 30.36 -1.36
CA ARG A 47 16.74 31.79 -1.51
C ARG A 47 16.57 32.58 -0.21
N GLY A 48 16.94 31.97 0.92
CA GLY A 48 16.83 32.60 2.22
C GLY A 48 15.45 32.62 2.84
N ALA A 49 14.44 32.04 2.20
CA ALA A 49 13.10 31.89 2.75
C ALA A 49 12.86 30.42 3.15
N GLU A 50 12.15 30.27 4.27
CA GLU A 50 11.74 28.93 4.71
C GLU A 50 10.44 28.50 4.04
N TYR A 51 10.41 27.25 3.58
CA TYR A 51 9.21 26.62 3.04
C TYR A 51 8.89 25.39 3.84
N VAL A 52 7.61 25.23 4.19
CA VAL A 52 7.10 23.99 4.80
C VAL A 52 6.71 23.07 3.66
N VAL A 53 7.32 21.87 3.64
CA VAL A 53 6.96 20.84 2.68
C VAL A 53 5.80 20.05 3.29
N ASP A 54 4.59 20.33 2.84
CA ASP A 54 3.38 19.74 3.40
C ASP A 54 3.11 18.32 2.93
N PHE A 55 3.59 17.98 1.72
CA PHE A 55 3.37 16.65 1.13
C PHE A 55 4.67 15.88 1.06
N LEU A 56 4.59 14.62 1.46
CA LEU A 56 5.72 13.70 1.45
C LEU A 56 5.44 12.56 0.47
N PRO A 57 6.49 12.05 -0.21
CA PRO A 57 6.32 10.89 -1.07
C PRO A 57 5.91 9.67 -0.26
N LYS A 58 4.96 8.93 -0.80
CA LYS A 58 4.45 7.66 -0.27
C LYS A 58 4.26 6.69 -1.43
N ILE A 59 4.08 5.43 -1.09
CA ILE A 59 3.71 4.40 -2.05
C ILE A 59 2.31 3.92 -1.69
N LYS A 60 1.46 3.81 -2.71
CA LYS A 60 0.17 3.14 -2.59
C LYS A 60 0.26 1.77 -3.23
N LEU A 61 -0.01 0.74 -2.44
CA LEU A 61 -0.12 -0.64 -2.90
C LEU A 61 -1.59 -1.01 -2.99
N GLU A 62 -1.96 -1.68 -4.06
CA GLU A 62 -3.30 -2.23 -4.22
C GLU A 62 -3.21 -3.70 -4.56
N LEU A 63 -3.97 -4.51 -3.86
CA LEU A 63 -4.12 -5.93 -4.16
C LEU A 63 -5.54 -6.37 -3.88
N VAL A 64 -5.98 -7.41 -4.59
CA VAL A 64 -7.26 -8.05 -4.35
C VAL A 64 -6.99 -9.50 -4.01
N VAL A 65 -7.57 -9.97 -2.91
CA VAL A 65 -7.35 -11.32 -2.41
C VAL A 65 -8.68 -12.00 -2.04
N ALA A 66 -8.67 -13.31 -2.03
CA ALA A 66 -9.78 -14.09 -1.49
C ALA A 66 -9.91 -13.87 0.01
N GLU A 67 -11.11 -14.10 0.54
CA GLU A 67 -11.41 -13.85 1.96
C GLU A 67 -10.44 -14.56 2.91
N ASN A 68 -10.06 -15.78 2.59
CA ASN A 68 -9.18 -16.57 3.46
C ASN A 68 -7.75 -16.06 3.54
N LEU A 69 -7.38 -15.11 2.70
CA LEU A 69 -6.02 -14.56 2.67
C LEU A 69 -5.93 -13.14 3.24
N VAL A 70 -7.06 -12.53 3.54
CA VAL A 70 -7.13 -11.12 3.97
C VAL A 70 -6.31 -10.87 5.22
N GLU A 71 -6.53 -11.63 6.28
CA GLU A 71 -5.83 -11.43 7.55
C GLU A 71 -4.33 -11.62 7.43
N ALA A 72 -3.91 -12.67 6.71
CA ALA A 72 -2.49 -12.92 6.48
C ALA A 72 -1.83 -11.80 5.69
N ALA A 73 -2.53 -11.27 4.69
CA ALA A 73 -2.02 -10.16 3.89
C ALA A 73 -1.88 -8.88 4.73
N ILE A 74 -2.87 -8.55 5.53
CA ILE A 74 -2.82 -7.38 6.43
C ILE A 74 -1.65 -7.53 7.40
N GLU A 75 -1.53 -8.67 8.04
CA GLU A 75 -0.44 -8.93 8.99
C GLU A 75 0.94 -8.80 8.33
N ALA A 76 1.09 -9.35 7.13
CA ALA A 76 2.34 -9.26 6.38
C ALA A 76 2.72 -7.80 6.08
N ILE A 77 1.74 -6.99 5.65
CA ILE A 77 1.97 -5.57 5.35
C ILE A 77 2.34 -4.81 6.62
N VAL A 78 1.57 -4.97 7.69
CA VAL A 78 1.81 -4.26 8.95
C VAL A 78 3.20 -4.58 9.48
N LYS A 79 3.56 -5.84 9.51
CA LYS A 79 4.86 -6.27 10.03
C LYS A 79 6.02 -5.75 9.20
N ALA A 80 5.90 -5.79 7.88
CA ALA A 80 6.97 -5.36 6.98
C ALA A 80 7.08 -3.83 6.88
N ALA A 81 5.96 -3.10 6.96
CA ALA A 81 5.94 -1.65 6.80
C ALA A 81 6.17 -0.87 8.09
N HIS A 82 6.04 -1.51 9.24
CA HIS A 82 6.10 -0.87 10.54
C HIS A 82 7.50 -0.32 10.87
N THR A 83 7.57 0.94 11.31
CA THR A 83 8.77 1.53 11.89
C THR A 83 8.52 1.99 13.33
N GLY A 84 7.27 2.18 13.71
CA GLY A 84 6.88 2.72 15.01
C GLY A 84 6.87 4.24 15.05
N LYS A 85 7.19 4.89 13.93
CA LYS A 85 7.23 6.35 13.83
C LYS A 85 6.00 6.87 13.09
N ILE A 86 5.67 8.14 13.34
CA ILE A 86 4.61 8.83 12.60
C ILE A 86 4.92 8.75 11.11
N GLY A 87 3.90 8.53 10.30
CA GLY A 87 4.04 8.43 8.86
C GLY A 87 4.15 7.01 8.32
N ASP A 88 4.03 5.99 9.16
CA ASP A 88 4.04 4.59 8.74
C ASP A 88 2.91 4.24 7.76
N GLY A 89 1.84 5.01 7.78
CA GLY A 89 0.75 4.86 6.83
C GLY A 89 -0.45 4.11 7.38
N LYS A 90 -1.33 3.72 6.48
CA LYS A 90 -2.60 3.06 6.81
C LYS A 90 -2.93 2.01 5.77
N ILE A 91 -3.77 1.07 6.19
CA ILE A 91 -4.32 0.04 5.33
C ILE A 91 -5.84 0.23 5.29
N PHE A 92 -6.39 0.19 4.09
CA PHE A 92 -7.83 0.27 3.86
C PHE A 92 -8.28 -1.04 3.22
N VAL A 93 -9.37 -1.59 3.72
CA VAL A 93 -9.93 -2.84 3.21
C VAL A 93 -11.36 -2.57 2.76
N SER A 94 -11.68 -2.97 1.54
CA SER A 94 -13.01 -2.81 0.98
C SER A 94 -13.46 -4.09 0.28
N SER A 95 -14.77 -4.26 0.16
CA SER A 95 -15.33 -5.39 -0.56
C SER A 95 -15.22 -5.18 -2.06
N VAL A 96 -14.90 -6.23 -2.80
CA VAL A 96 -14.87 -6.24 -4.25
C VAL A 96 -16.04 -7.08 -4.73
N GLU A 97 -16.93 -6.47 -5.50
CA GLU A 97 -18.12 -7.16 -6.00
C GLU A 97 -17.79 -8.11 -7.14
N GLN A 98 -16.86 -7.73 -8.01
CA GLN A 98 -16.54 -8.52 -9.19
C GLN A 98 -15.09 -8.30 -9.62
N VAL A 99 -14.43 -9.36 -10.04
CA VAL A 99 -13.10 -9.33 -10.67
C VAL A 99 -13.20 -10.06 -11.99
N ILE A 100 -12.66 -9.47 -13.05
CA ILE A 100 -12.57 -10.08 -14.36
C ILE A 100 -11.13 -10.00 -14.83
N ARG A 101 -10.55 -11.13 -15.21
CA ARG A 101 -9.21 -11.16 -15.80
C ARG A 101 -9.33 -10.83 -17.28
N ILE A 102 -8.68 -9.78 -17.72
CA ILE A 102 -8.80 -9.29 -19.10
C ILE A 102 -8.37 -10.33 -20.12
N ARG A 103 -7.24 -11.00 -19.87
CA ARG A 103 -6.68 -11.94 -20.85
C ARG A 103 -7.57 -13.18 -21.07
N THR A 104 -8.18 -13.70 -20.02
CA THR A 104 -8.90 -14.98 -20.07
C THR A 104 -10.41 -14.85 -19.97
N GLY A 105 -10.91 -13.71 -19.49
CA GLY A 105 -12.33 -13.53 -19.18
C GLY A 105 -12.79 -14.26 -17.93
N GLU A 106 -11.87 -14.90 -17.18
CA GLU A 106 -12.22 -15.52 -15.91
C GLU A 106 -12.76 -14.49 -14.92
N THR A 107 -13.71 -14.93 -14.10
CA THR A 107 -14.39 -14.06 -13.12
C THR A 107 -14.29 -14.63 -11.70
N GLY A 108 -14.56 -13.77 -10.73
CA GLY A 108 -14.59 -14.17 -9.33
C GLY A 108 -13.23 -14.56 -8.78
N GLU A 109 -13.19 -15.51 -7.86
CA GLU A 109 -11.95 -15.92 -7.21
C GLU A 109 -10.92 -16.53 -8.17
N ALA A 110 -11.36 -17.11 -9.26
CA ALA A 110 -10.46 -17.62 -10.30
C ALA A 110 -9.67 -16.51 -11.00
N ALA A 111 -10.15 -15.28 -10.94
CA ALA A 111 -9.52 -14.13 -11.57
C ALA A 111 -8.55 -13.37 -10.62
N VAL A 112 -8.54 -13.74 -9.38
CA VAL A 112 -7.71 -13.10 -8.35
C VAL A 112 -6.29 -13.65 -8.34
#